data_62e8d2fd023f1dde9bdf01beab89a117
#
_entry.id   62e8d2fd023f1dde9bdf01beab89a117
#
_cell.length_a   1.000
_cell.length_b   1.000
_cell.length_c   1.000
_cell.angle_alpha   90.00
_cell.angle_beta   90.00
_cell.angle_gamma   90.00
#
_symmetry.space_group_name_H-M   'P 1'
#
loop_
_entity.id
_entity.type
_entity.pdbx_description
1 polymer ?
#
loop_
_entity_poly.entity_id
_entity_poly.type
_entity_poly.pdbx_seq_one_letter_code
_entity_poly.pdbx_strand_id
1 'polypeptide(L)'
;HLGGRASKVLRIGSLVFRHEPTGEAGEVAGHLHPAAKIIGRGRSVRRRCFASDGARLIMPAMGAFTGGLNVLDDAFAPIFPEGAMAFALGQERVFMVAAKSLVADLPRTARWKF
;
A
#
# COMPACT_ATOMS: atom_id res chain seq x y z
N HIS A 1 -7.62 -27.29 10.40
CA HIS A 1 -7.99 -26.74 10.27
C HIS A 1 -7.78 -26.03 9.85
N LEU A 2 -7.76 -25.98 9.88
CA LEU A 2 -7.80 -25.43 9.59
C LEU A 2 -8.06 -24.51 9.30
N GLY A 3 -8.13 -24.95 9.45
CA GLY A 3 -8.77 -24.08 8.63
C GLY A 3 -8.55 -22.64 8.87
N GLY A 4 -9.27 -21.84 8.89
CA GLY A 4 -9.24 -20.40 8.99
C GLY A 4 -8.01 -19.70 9.55
N ARG A 5 -6.90 -20.37 9.58
CA ARG A 5 -5.68 -19.74 10.07
C ARG A 5 -5.23 -18.65 9.14
N ALA A 6 -5.03 -17.44 9.67
CA ALA A 6 -4.56 -16.33 8.89
C ALA A 6 -3.12 -16.54 8.39
N SER A 7 -2.43 -17.46 9.01
CA SER A 7 -1.04 -17.72 8.67
C SER A 7 -0.86 -18.53 7.39
N LYS A 8 -1.95 -18.86 6.74
CA LYS A 8 -1.84 -19.64 5.52
C LYS A 8 -1.04 -18.91 4.47
N VAL A 9 -0.21 -19.68 3.79
CA VAL A 9 0.63 -19.18 2.73
C VAL A 9 0.37 -20.06 1.50
N LEU A 10 0.12 -19.42 0.38
CA LEU A 10 -0.09 -20.12 -0.88
C LEU A 10 1.07 -19.81 -1.80
N ARG A 11 1.75 -20.83 -2.29
CA ARG A 11 2.87 -20.63 -3.21
C ARG A 11 2.49 -21.17 -4.58
N ILE A 12 2.65 -20.35 -5.60
CA ILE A 12 2.40 -20.71 -6.99
C ILE A 12 3.57 -20.22 -7.81
N GLY A 13 4.39 -21.15 -8.30
CA GLY A 13 5.61 -20.79 -9.02
C GLY A 13 6.51 -19.95 -8.12
N SER A 14 6.89 -18.78 -8.60
CA SER A 14 7.73 -17.86 -7.83
C SER A 14 6.93 -16.89 -6.99
N LEU A 15 5.59 -17.00 -6.97
CA LEU A 15 4.72 -16.11 -6.22
C LEU A 15 4.34 -16.72 -4.88
N VAL A 16 4.30 -15.88 -3.87
CA VAL A 16 3.95 -16.26 -2.51
C VAL A 16 2.81 -15.36 -2.05
N PHE A 17 1.66 -15.95 -1.80
CA PHE A 17 0.48 -15.20 -1.36
C PHE A 17 0.28 -15.40 0.13
N ARG A 18 0.18 -14.30 0.87
CA ARG A 18 -0.10 -14.36 2.30
C ARG A 18 -0.82 -13.11 2.75
N HIS A 19 -1.43 -13.19 3.93
CA HIS A 19 -2.19 -12.05 4.44
C HIS A 19 -1.26 -10.93 4.90
N GLU A 20 -0.33 -11.24 5.80
CA GLU A 20 0.57 -10.22 6.34
C GLU A 20 1.90 -10.24 5.62
N PRO A 21 2.37 -9.07 5.14
CA PRO A 21 3.60 -9.04 4.37
C PRO A 21 4.83 -9.28 5.23
N THR A 22 5.80 -9.98 4.67
CA THR A 22 7.08 -10.22 5.32
C THR A 22 8.25 -9.57 4.58
N GLY A 23 8.01 -9.13 3.34
CA GLY A 23 9.05 -8.57 2.51
C GLY A 23 9.78 -9.59 1.65
N GLU A 24 9.31 -10.83 1.64
CA GLU A 24 9.91 -11.86 0.81
C GLU A 24 9.74 -11.52 -0.67
N ALA A 25 10.77 -11.78 -1.49
CA ALA A 25 10.66 -11.56 -2.93
C ALA A 25 9.59 -12.49 -3.52
N GLY A 26 8.82 -11.98 -4.46
CA GLY A 26 7.71 -12.71 -5.04
C GLY A 26 6.44 -12.68 -4.23
N GLU A 27 6.44 -11.97 -3.12
CA GLU A 27 5.29 -11.93 -2.22
C GLU A 27 4.17 -11.05 -2.76
N VAL A 28 2.93 -11.54 -2.61
CA VAL A 28 1.70 -10.77 -2.82
C VAL A 28 0.95 -10.82 -1.51
N ALA A 29 0.77 -9.68 -0.86
CA ALA A 29 0.21 -9.65 0.49
C ALA A 29 -0.83 -8.56 0.64
N GLY A 30 -1.61 -8.65 1.70
CA GLY A 30 -2.60 -7.67 2.05
C GLY A 30 -2.26 -6.99 3.38
N HIS A 31 -3.26 -6.84 4.22
CA HIS A 31 -3.16 -6.37 5.61
C HIS A 31 -2.93 -4.87 5.79
N LEU A 32 -1.92 -4.28 5.17
CA LEU A 32 -1.57 -2.89 5.44
C LEU A 32 -2.48 -1.87 4.75
N HIS A 33 -3.25 -2.31 3.76
CA HIS A 33 -4.21 -1.45 3.05
C HIS A 33 -3.57 -0.16 2.55
N PRO A 34 -2.59 -0.24 1.64
CA PRO A 34 -1.91 0.97 1.20
C PRO A 34 -2.83 1.95 0.49
N ALA A 35 -2.60 3.23 0.76
CA ALA A 35 -3.30 4.32 0.13
C ALA A 35 -2.29 5.36 -0.31
N ALA A 36 -2.54 5.95 -1.47
CA ALA A 36 -1.70 7.02 -1.99
C ALA A 36 -2.42 8.34 -1.77
N LYS A 37 -1.74 9.26 -1.11
CA LYS A 37 -2.22 10.64 -1.00
C LYS A 37 -1.51 11.43 -2.09
N ILE A 38 -2.28 11.87 -3.05
CA ILE A 38 -1.76 12.44 -4.28
C ILE A 38 -2.09 13.92 -4.33
N ILE A 39 -1.09 14.74 -4.59
CA ILE A 39 -1.28 16.17 -4.70
C ILE A 39 -1.24 16.58 -6.18
N GLY A 40 -2.12 17.51 -6.54
CA GLY A 40 -2.13 18.10 -7.86
C GLY A 40 -3.04 19.31 -7.86
N ARG A 41 -2.60 20.38 -8.52
CA ARG A 41 -3.36 21.60 -8.67
C ARG A 41 -3.83 22.18 -7.34
N GLY A 42 -2.96 22.12 -6.32
CA GLY A 42 -3.27 22.68 -5.01
C GLY A 42 -4.23 21.87 -4.17
N ARG A 43 -4.54 20.65 -4.60
CA ARG A 43 -5.47 19.76 -3.88
C ARG A 43 -4.79 18.43 -3.64
N SER A 44 -5.29 17.71 -2.66
CA SER A 44 -4.85 16.34 -2.46
C SER A 44 -6.06 15.42 -2.43
N VAL A 45 -5.87 14.21 -2.92
CA VAL A 45 -6.88 13.16 -2.85
C VAL A 45 -6.21 11.89 -2.38
N ARG A 46 -6.98 11.03 -1.71
CA ARG A 46 -6.50 9.72 -1.30
C ARG A 46 -7.15 8.66 -2.18
N ARG A 47 -6.34 7.71 -2.61
CA ARG A 47 -6.81 6.57 -3.40
C ARG A 47 -6.21 5.30 -2.85
N ARG A 48 -7.00 4.23 -2.86
CA ARG A 48 -6.44 2.90 -2.62
C ARG A 48 -5.38 2.66 -3.66
N CYS A 49 -4.32 1.98 -3.26
CA CYS A 49 -3.28 1.68 -4.22
C CYS A 49 -2.65 0.33 -3.95
N PHE A 50 -2.05 -0.24 -5.00
CA PHE A 50 -1.08 -1.31 -4.85
C PHE A 50 0.25 -0.65 -4.55
N ALA A 51 1.07 -1.27 -3.72
CA ALA A 51 2.43 -0.79 -3.47
C ALA A 51 3.39 -1.89 -3.90
N SER A 52 4.40 -1.53 -4.68
CA SER A 52 5.34 -2.51 -5.19
C SER A 52 6.70 -1.88 -5.44
N ASP A 53 7.75 -2.66 -5.26
CA ASP A 53 9.10 -2.26 -5.64
C ASP A 53 9.61 -3.10 -6.82
N GLY A 54 8.71 -3.84 -7.48
CA GLY A 54 9.07 -4.72 -8.58
C GLY A 54 9.37 -6.14 -8.15
N ALA A 55 9.65 -6.37 -6.88
CA ALA A 55 9.95 -7.71 -6.38
C ALA A 55 8.85 -8.27 -5.48
N ARG A 56 8.03 -7.41 -4.91
CA ARG A 56 6.93 -7.79 -4.04
C ARG A 56 5.80 -6.79 -4.20
N LEU A 57 4.58 -7.20 -3.82
CA LEU A 57 3.38 -6.41 -4.03
C LEU A 57 2.48 -6.46 -2.80
N ILE A 58 2.00 -5.31 -2.37
CA ILE A 58 0.97 -5.25 -1.33
C ILE A 58 -0.30 -4.72 -1.97
N MET A 59 -1.39 -5.47 -1.76
CA MET A 59 -2.69 -5.16 -2.34
C MET A 59 -3.45 -4.14 -1.49
N PRO A 60 -4.27 -3.30 -2.13
CA PRO A 60 -5.15 -2.40 -1.39
C PRO A 60 -6.28 -3.14 -0.70
N ALA A 61 -7.00 -2.44 0.16
CA ALA A 61 -8.23 -2.98 0.74
C ALA A 61 -9.21 -3.23 -0.38
N MET A 62 -9.85 -4.41 -0.37
CA MET A 62 -10.75 -4.80 -1.43
C MET A 62 -12.22 -4.61 -1.06
N GLY A 63 -12.51 -4.42 0.19
CA GLY A 63 -13.87 -4.22 0.65
C GLY A 63 -14.19 -2.76 0.91
N ALA A 64 -15.00 -2.50 1.91
CA ALA A 64 -15.32 -1.14 2.30
C ALA A 64 -14.02 -0.40 2.63
N PHE A 65 -13.92 0.81 2.12
CA PHE A 65 -12.72 1.59 2.32
C PHE A 65 -12.72 2.23 3.70
N THR A 66 -11.64 2.07 4.43
CA THR A 66 -11.50 2.61 5.77
C THR A 66 -10.33 3.59 5.87
N GLY A 67 -9.95 4.19 4.75
CA GLY A 67 -8.89 5.19 4.71
C GLY A 67 -7.54 4.64 4.33
N GLY A 68 -7.22 3.45 4.80
CA GLY A 68 -5.93 2.83 4.47
C GLY A 68 -4.75 3.56 5.08
N LEU A 69 -3.57 2.98 4.90
CA LEU A 69 -2.32 3.49 5.43
C LEU A 69 -1.56 4.16 4.30
N ASN A 70 -1.14 5.40 4.51
CA ASN A 70 -0.38 6.13 3.49
C ASN A 70 0.85 5.33 3.08
N VAL A 71 1.06 5.18 1.78
CA VAL A 71 2.16 4.37 1.25
C VAL A 71 3.53 4.89 1.70
N LEU A 72 3.61 6.15 2.12
CA LEU A 72 4.84 6.73 2.64
C LEU A 72 5.02 6.48 4.14
N ASP A 73 4.07 5.81 4.78
CA ASP A 73 4.16 5.53 6.21
C ASP A 73 5.33 4.58 6.51
N ASP A 74 5.95 4.77 7.67
CA ASP A 74 7.09 3.97 8.08
C ASP A 74 6.81 2.48 8.18
N ALA A 75 5.53 2.11 8.31
CA ALA A 75 5.16 0.69 8.36
C ALA A 75 5.56 -0.06 7.10
N PHE A 76 5.73 0.64 5.97
CA PHE A 76 6.13 0.00 4.73
C PHE A 76 7.65 -0.13 4.58
N ALA A 77 8.42 0.57 5.40
CA ALA A 77 9.87 0.59 5.27
C ALA A 77 10.54 -0.79 5.38
N PRO A 78 10.14 -1.65 6.34
CA PRO A 78 10.75 -2.98 6.41
C PRO A 78 10.46 -3.85 5.19
N ILE A 79 9.35 -3.59 4.51
CA ILE A 79 8.94 -4.37 3.33
C ILE A 79 9.60 -3.81 2.08
N PHE A 80 9.69 -2.51 1.98
CA PHE A 80 10.25 -1.81 0.82
C PHE A 80 11.39 -0.89 1.28
N PRO A 81 12.55 -1.47 1.63
CA PRO A 81 13.63 -0.64 2.18
C PRO A 81 14.14 0.42 1.21
N GLU A 82 13.97 0.22 -0.07
CA GLU A 82 14.38 1.20 -1.09
C GLU A 82 13.21 2.05 -1.56
N GLY A 83 12.06 1.92 -0.92
CA GLY A 83 10.85 2.64 -1.32
C GLY A 83 9.99 1.82 -2.26
N ALA A 84 8.78 2.29 -2.47
CA ALA A 84 7.82 1.58 -3.30
C ALA A 84 7.18 2.53 -4.31
N MET A 85 6.75 1.96 -5.43
CA MET A 85 5.89 2.66 -6.38
C MET A 85 4.44 2.44 -5.96
N ALA A 86 3.61 3.45 -6.15
CA ALA A 86 2.19 3.35 -5.86
C ALA A 86 1.43 3.28 -7.17
N PHE A 87 0.51 2.32 -7.26
CA PHE A 87 -0.37 2.17 -8.42
C PHE A 87 -1.78 2.41 -7.92
N ALA A 88 -2.30 3.60 -8.18
CA ALA A 88 -3.56 4.05 -7.62
C ALA A 88 -4.75 3.50 -8.39
N LEU A 89 -5.80 3.20 -7.65
CA LEU A 89 -7.06 2.74 -8.24
C LEU A 89 -7.91 3.94 -8.57
N GLY A 90 -8.10 4.20 -9.86
CA GLY A 90 -9.06 5.16 -10.33
C GLY A 90 -10.41 4.49 -10.50
N GLN A 91 -11.33 5.18 -11.16
CA GLN A 91 -12.66 4.62 -11.35
C GLN A 91 -12.66 3.45 -12.34
N GLU A 92 -11.84 3.54 -13.38
CA GLU A 92 -11.85 2.55 -14.44
C GLU A 92 -10.48 2.00 -14.78
N ARG A 93 -9.45 2.46 -14.10
CA ARG A 93 -8.10 2.00 -14.40
C ARG A 93 -7.19 2.16 -13.19
N VAL A 94 -6.08 1.46 -13.27
CA VAL A 94 -4.99 1.59 -12.31
C VAL A 94 -3.90 2.40 -12.98
N PHE A 95 -3.31 3.34 -12.27
CA PHE A 95 -2.24 4.14 -12.83
C PHE A 95 -1.11 4.35 -11.84
N MET A 96 0.12 4.38 -12.34
CA MET A 96 1.28 4.62 -11.51
C MET A 96 1.34 6.08 -11.12
N VAL A 97 1.61 6.34 -9.84
CA VAL A 97 1.71 7.70 -9.33
C VAL A 97 3.18 8.10 -9.28
N ALA A 98 3.52 9.23 -9.88
CA ALA A 98 4.87 9.75 -9.82
C ALA A 98 5.24 10.04 -8.37
N ALA A 99 6.45 9.69 -7.97
CA ALA A 99 6.89 9.87 -6.59
C ALA A 99 6.74 11.32 -6.12
N LYS A 100 7.01 12.26 -7.01
CA LYS A 100 6.91 13.68 -6.66
C LYS A 100 5.48 14.12 -6.36
N SER A 101 4.49 13.33 -6.76
CA SER A 101 3.08 13.64 -6.51
C SER A 101 2.56 12.99 -5.23
N LEU A 102 3.34 12.13 -4.59
CA LEU A 102 2.95 11.48 -3.35
C LEU A 102 3.30 12.38 -2.18
N VAL A 103 2.37 12.51 -1.24
CA VAL A 103 2.61 13.28 -0.02
C VAL A 103 2.22 12.45 1.19
N ALA A 104 2.94 12.68 2.27
CA ALA A 104 2.64 12.02 3.54
C ALA A 104 1.43 12.67 4.20
N ASP A 105 0.85 11.96 5.15
CA ASP A 105 -0.20 12.54 5.96
C ASP A 105 0.42 13.58 6.88
N LEU A 106 -0.33 14.64 7.16
CA LEU A 106 0.16 15.66 8.08
C LEU A 106 0.24 15.09 9.49
N PRO A 107 1.32 15.39 10.23
CA PRO A 107 1.39 15.02 11.63
C PRO A 107 0.23 15.65 12.39
N ARG A 108 -0.29 14.95 13.39
CA ARG A 108 -1.38 15.48 14.19
C ARG A 108 -1.02 16.83 14.81
N THR A 109 0.21 16.96 15.27
CA THR A 109 0.67 18.20 15.90
C THR A 109 0.67 19.37 14.93
N ALA A 110 0.85 19.13 13.63
CA ALA A 110 0.86 20.20 12.65
C ALA A 110 -0.47 20.90 12.55
N ARG A 111 -1.57 20.21 12.85
CA ARG A 111 -2.90 20.80 12.76
C ARG A 111 -3.20 21.80 13.86
N TRP A 112 -2.41 21.78 14.91
CA TRP A 112 -2.66 22.64 16.06
C TRP A 112 -1.88 23.94 16.00
N LYS A 113 -1.19 24.14 14.92
CA LYS A 113 -0.36 25.35 14.78
C LYS A 113 -1.18 26.54 14.30
N PHE A 114 -2.42 26.34 14.01
CA PHE A 114 -3.29 27.42 13.52
C PHE A 114 -4.44 27.69 14.47
#